data_3f334f1133b9770152b475f272bc5691
#
_entry.id   3f334f1133b9770152b475f272bc5691
#
_cell.length_a   1.000
_cell.length_b   1.000
_cell.length_c   1.000
_cell.angle_alpha   90.00
_cell.angle_beta   90.00
_cell.angle_gamma   90.00
#
_symmetry.space_group_name_H-M   'P 1'
#
loop_
_entity.id
_entity.type
_entity.pdbx_description
1 polymer ?
#
loop_
_entity_poly.entity_id
_entity_poly.type
_entity_poly.pdbx_seq_one_letter_code
_entity_poly.pdbx_strand_id
1 'polypeptide(L)'
;MKKVLAILLALSVLALSACAARQANSDTQKDSNTAETEQQPDSAQTAETQQPAQEAKRIEPLPESLDLNALTDATVAASFGADDISETDGKTELTLTIYDYDIYDMVDIAQLAVGDTIVVDGKDMVVTSREDENGFVTINGGLEQGGVDLTSDDSGVYYAVGMDDAKSYHELGKITVPVAEGFVLTDNSDPDHPDETYAAFDLAKLAASEPGFTANNTLATIEHGELTVLARSYTP
;
A
#
# COMPACT_ATOMS: atom_id res chain seq x y z
N MET A 1 -1.59 35.38 30.27
CA MET A 1 -1.81 34.46 31.38
C MET A 1 -1.43 33.06 30.91
N LYS A 2 -0.30 32.56 31.41
CA LYS A 2 0.31 31.27 30.98
C LYS A 2 -0.40 30.13 31.71
N LYS A 3 -0.89 29.14 31.01
CA LYS A 3 -1.28 27.85 31.61
C LYS A 3 -0.38 26.76 31.05
N VAL A 4 0.55 26.33 31.88
CA VAL A 4 1.41 25.17 31.69
C VAL A 4 0.57 23.95 32.04
N LEU A 5 0.46 22.98 31.14
CA LEU A 5 -0.12 21.67 31.42
C LEU A 5 1.00 20.64 31.34
N ALA A 6 1.36 20.12 32.54
CA ALA A 6 2.31 19.05 32.71
C ALA A 6 1.61 17.71 32.46
N ILE A 7 2.12 16.89 31.56
CA ILE A 7 1.68 15.50 31.35
C ILE A 7 2.71 14.58 31.98
N LEU A 8 2.25 13.81 32.97
CA LEU A 8 2.98 12.79 33.70
C LEU A 8 3.29 11.59 32.80
N LEU A 9 4.56 11.24 32.75
CA LEU A 9 5.07 9.97 32.24
C LEU A 9 4.81 8.86 33.29
N ALA A 10 4.06 7.83 32.94
CA ALA A 10 3.96 6.61 33.73
C ALA A 10 4.82 5.51 33.07
N LEU A 11 5.98 5.23 33.65
CA LEU A 11 6.79 4.05 33.40
C LEU A 11 6.10 2.84 34.02
N SER A 12 5.84 1.80 33.27
CA SER A 12 5.57 0.45 33.77
C SER A 12 6.62 -0.51 33.24
N VAL A 13 7.51 -0.86 34.15
CA VAL A 13 8.47 -1.96 34.05
C VAL A 13 7.73 -3.26 34.40
N LEU A 14 7.77 -4.27 33.55
CA LEU A 14 7.38 -5.63 33.92
C LEU A 14 8.39 -6.66 33.45
N ALA A 15 8.74 -7.47 34.45
CA ALA A 15 9.85 -8.32 34.64
C ALA A 15 9.96 -9.53 33.71
N LEU A 16 11.22 -9.90 33.49
CA LEU A 16 11.71 -11.19 32.98
C LEU A 16 11.27 -12.37 33.88
N SER A 17 10.89 -13.47 33.24
CA SER A 17 10.96 -14.78 33.87
C SER A 17 11.69 -15.73 32.94
N ALA A 18 12.94 -16.00 33.32
CA ALA A 18 13.75 -17.09 32.82
C ALA A 18 13.31 -18.39 33.52
N CYS A 19 13.21 -19.48 32.74
CA CYS A 19 13.24 -20.81 33.30
C CYS A 19 14.25 -21.68 32.53
N ALA A 20 15.18 -22.15 33.32
CA ALA A 20 16.42 -22.81 32.98
C ALA A 20 16.23 -24.27 32.56
N ALA A 21 17.25 -24.73 31.88
CA ALA A 21 17.59 -26.07 31.48
C ALA A 21 17.51 -27.17 32.54
N ARG A 22 17.25 -28.38 32.12
CA ARG A 22 17.83 -29.57 32.76
C ARG A 22 18.18 -30.64 31.73
N GLN A 23 19.49 -30.78 31.55
CA GLN A 23 20.17 -31.95 31.02
C GLN A 23 20.18 -33.06 32.07
N ALA A 24 20.00 -34.29 31.68
CA ALA A 24 20.57 -35.43 32.38
C ALA A 24 20.79 -36.57 31.42
N ASN A 25 22.06 -36.91 31.28
CA ASN A 25 22.62 -38.15 30.72
C ASN A 25 22.15 -39.39 31.48
N SER A 26 22.10 -40.53 30.83
CA SER A 26 22.89 -41.72 31.24
C SER A 26 22.80 -42.85 30.20
N ASP A 27 23.97 -43.33 29.88
CA ASP A 27 24.33 -44.59 29.21
C ASP A 27 23.72 -45.81 29.89
N THR A 28 23.50 -46.88 29.17
CA THR A 28 24.23 -48.16 29.28
C THR A 28 23.58 -49.28 28.43
N GLN A 29 24.32 -49.69 27.45
CA GLN A 29 24.67 -51.02 26.91
C GLN A 29 23.90 -52.25 27.43
N LYS A 30 23.45 -53.16 26.56
CA LYS A 30 24.05 -54.43 26.19
C LYS A 30 23.04 -55.54 25.81
N ASP A 31 23.31 -56.10 24.65
CA ASP A 31 23.28 -57.48 24.20
C ASP A 31 21.99 -58.33 24.12
N SER A 32 21.88 -58.84 22.91
CA SER A 32 21.78 -60.26 22.47
C SER A 32 20.39 -60.81 22.12
N ASN A 33 20.33 -61.15 20.85
CA ASN A 33 20.03 -62.44 20.21
C ASN A 33 18.58 -62.81 19.84
N THR A 34 18.42 -62.97 18.52
CA THR A 34 17.86 -64.11 17.77
C THR A 34 16.36 -64.41 17.89
N ALA A 35 15.62 -64.21 16.84
CA ALA A 35 14.98 -65.28 16.03
C ALA A 35 14.08 -64.68 14.94
N GLU A 36 14.29 -65.17 13.74
CA GLU A 36 13.46 -65.04 12.55
C GLU A 36 12.02 -65.43 12.81
N THR A 37 11.10 -64.65 12.26
CA THR A 37 9.84 -65.16 11.72
C THR A 37 9.36 -64.15 10.67
N GLU A 38 9.41 -64.59 9.41
CA GLU A 38 8.78 -63.97 8.27
C GLU A 38 7.26 -63.87 8.49
N GLN A 39 6.74 -62.64 8.40
CA GLN A 39 5.35 -62.43 7.97
C GLN A 39 5.27 -61.13 7.18
N GLN A 40 4.90 -61.29 5.94
CA GLN A 40 4.71 -60.30 4.90
C GLN A 40 3.66 -59.27 5.29
N PRO A 41 3.88 -57.98 5.01
CA PRO A 41 3.01 -56.92 5.46
C PRO A 41 1.75 -56.82 4.60
N ASP A 42 0.68 -56.74 5.30
CA ASP A 42 -0.60 -56.28 4.83
C ASP A 42 -0.45 -54.80 4.36
N SER A 43 -0.73 -54.59 3.08
CA SER A 43 -0.70 -53.25 2.48
C SER A 43 -1.84 -52.43 3.04
N ALA A 44 -1.56 -51.69 4.10
CA ALA A 44 -2.42 -50.60 4.50
C ALA A 44 -2.34 -49.49 3.42
N GLN A 45 -3.26 -49.52 2.51
CA GLN A 45 -3.56 -48.41 1.61
C GLN A 45 -4.00 -47.21 2.47
N THR A 46 -3.06 -46.30 2.69
CA THR A 46 -3.38 -45.00 3.24
C THR A 46 -4.29 -44.32 2.22
N ALA A 47 -5.58 -44.28 2.52
CA ALA A 47 -6.52 -43.48 1.77
C ALA A 47 -6.07 -42.01 1.95
N GLU A 48 -5.39 -41.47 0.95
CA GLU A 48 -5.30 -40.03 0.80
C GLU A 48 -6.73 -39.48 0.71
N THR A 49 -7.16 -38.88 1.77
CA THR A 49 -8.38 -38.06 1.78
C THR A 49 -8.11 -36.91 0.83
N GLN A 50 -8.48 -37.06 -0.43
CA GLN A 50 -8.51 -35.95 -1.37
C GLN A 50 -9.50 -34.94 -0.80
N GLN A 51 -8.95 -33.88 -0.18
CA GLN A 51 -9.69 -32.69 0.14
C GLN A 51 -10.26 -32.15 -1.18
N PRO A 52 -11.57 -31.86 -1.26
CA PRO A 52 -12.12 -31.33 -2.51
C PRO A 52 -11.28 -30.14 -2.95
N ALA A 53 -10.86 -30.14 -4.20
CA ALA A 53 -10.14 -29.02 -4.79
C ALA A 53 -11.05 -27.77 -4.60
N GLN A 54 -10.62 -26.84 -3.78
CA GLN A 54 -11.28 -25.57 -3.62
C GLN A 54 -11.19 -24.88 -4.99
N GLU A 55 -12.31 -24.44 -5.55
CA GLU A 55 -12.28 -23.68 -6.80
C GLU A 55 -11.44 -22.43 -6.58
N ALA A 56 -10.48 -22.19 -7.48
CA ALA A 56 -9.63 -21.02 -7.42
C ALA A 56 -10.49 -19.76 -7.50
N LYS A 57 -10.29 -18.85 -6.57
CA LYS A 57 -10.96 -17.56 -6.53
C LYS A 57 -10.26 -16.57 -7.47
N ARG A 58 -11.01 -15.60 -7.95
CA ARG A 58 -10.48 -14.41 -8.62
C ARG A 58 -10.88 -13.18 -7.78
N ILE A 59 -9.89 -12.45 -7.32
CA ILE A 59 -10.07 -11.23 -6.53
C ILE A 59 -9.80 -10.04 -7.44
N GLU A 60 -10.80 -9.21 -7.56
CA GLU A 60 -10.75 -7.96 -8.29
C GLU A 60 -10.59 -6.79 -7.31
N PRO A 61 -9.95 -5.68 -7.71
CA PRO A 61 -10.00 -4.47 -6.93
C PRO A 61 -11.46 -4.01 -6.78
N LEU A 62 -11.72 -3.28 -5.70
CA LEU A 62 -13.02 -2.62 -5.53
C LEU A 62 -13.22 -1.63 -6.69
N PRO A 63 -14.47 -1.40 -7.11
CA PRO A 63 -14.74 -0.49 -8.22
C PRO A 63 -14.20 0.90 -7.94
N GLU A 64 -13.53 1.49 -8.93
CA GLU A 64 -13.13 2.89 -8.89
C GLU A 64 -14.34 3.79 -8.59
N SER A 65 -14.16 4.70 -7.64
CA SER A 65 -15.21 5.65 -7.25
C SER A 65 -15.09 6.98 -7.99
N LEU A 66 -14.00 7.20 -8.73
CA LEU A 66 -13.68 8.48 -9.35
C LEU A 66 -14.15 8.53 -10.82
N ASP A 67 -15.09 9.44 -11.12
CA ASP A 67 -15.51 9.74 -12.49
C ASP A 67 -14.89 11.07 -12.93
N LEU A 68 -13.88 11.02 -13.82
CA LEU A 68 -13.19 12.21 -14.33
C LEU A 68 -14.12 13.20 -15.02
N ASN A 69 -15.24 12.72 -15.63
CA ASN A 69 -16.20 13.60 -16.32
C ASN A 69 -17.12 14.34 -15.36
N ALA A 70 -17.19 13.90 -14.10
CA ALA A 70 -18.03 14.48 -13.06
C ALA A 70 -17.20 14.97 -11.86
N LEU A 71 -15.89 15.16 -12.04
CA LEU A 71 -14.98 15.58 -10.97
C LEU A 71 -15.16 17.07 -10.66
N THR A 72 -16.03 17.37 -9.70
CA THR A 72 -16.32 18.74 -9.25
C THR A 72 -15.90 19.01 -7.82
N ASP A 73 -15.87 17.98 -6.97
CA ASP A 73 -15.54 18.09 -5.55
C ASP A 73 -14.81 16.81 -5.11
N ALA A 74 -13.48 16.86 -5.11
CA ALA A 74 -12.63 15.75 -4.71
C ALA A 74 -11.21 16.18 -4.35
N THR A 75 -10.52 15.36 -3.57
CA THR A 75 -9.07 15.41 -3.39
C THR A 75 -8.46 14.17 -4.03
N VAL A 76 -7.56 14.36 -4.99
CA VAL A 76 -7.02 13.31 -5.84
C VAL A 76 -5.50 13.38 -5.93
N ALA A 77 -4.84 12.24 -6.15
CA ALA A 77 -3.44 12.21 -6.51
C ALA A 77 -3.28 12.73 -7.95
N ALA A 78 -2.32 13.61 -8.16
CA ALA A 78 -2.14 14.26 -9.44
C ALA A 78 -0.68 14.50 -9.78
N SER A 79 -0.41 14.68 -11.07
CA SER A 79 0.87 15.20 -11.56
C SER A 79 0.64 16.28 -12.62
N PHE A 80 1.61 17.16 -12.78
CA PHE A 80 1.65 18.12 -13.87
C PHE A 80 3.07 18.67 -14.04
N GLY A 81 3.34 19.22 -15.21
CA GLY A 81 4.58 19.91 -15.52
C GLY A 81 4.35 21.39 -15.87
N ALA A 82 5.43 22.11 -16.16
CA ALA A 82 5.32 23.53 -16.53
C ALA A 82 4.49 23.77 -17.81
N ASP A 83 4.50 22.83 -18.74
CA ASP A 83 3.75 22.90 -20.02
C ASP A 83 2.24 22.64 -19.85
N ASP A 84 1.82 22.12 -18.68
CA ASP A 84 0.42 21.86 -18.36
C ASP A 84 -0.30 23.08 -17.78
N ILE A 85 0.41 24.21 -17.62
CA ILE A 85 -0.12 25.48 -17.10
C ILE A 85 -0.40 26.42 -18.26
N SER A 86 -1.61 26.92 -18.35
CA SER A 86 -2.03 27.88 -19.38
C SER A 86 -2.79 29.07 -18.79
N GLU A 87 -2.84 30.15 -19.54
CA GLU A 87 -3.67 31.32 -19.20
C GLU A 87 -4.70 31.52 -20.30
N THR A 88 -5.97 31.51 -19.92
CA THR A 88 -7.10 31.75 -20.81
C THR A 88 -7.95 32.89 -20.24
N ASP A 89 -8.12 33.96 -21.00
CA ASP A 89 -8.90 35.17 -20.61
C ASP A 89 -8.50 35.74 -19.23
N GLY A 90 -7.20 35.67 -18.89
CA GLY A 90 -6.65 36.21 -17.63
C GLY A 90 -6.90 35.28 -16.43
N LYS A 91 -7.31 34.05 -16.66
CA LYS A 91 -7.41 32.99 -15.67
C LYS A 91 -6.35 31.93 -15.90
N THR A 92 -5.73 31.49 -14.84
CA THR A 92 -4.82 30.33 -14.88
C THR A 92 -5.65 29.06 -14.96
N GLU A 93 -5.32 28.19 -15.91
CA GLU A 93 -5.86 26.84 -16.03
C GLU A 93 -4.72 25.84 -15.88
N LEU A 94 -4.99 24.72 -15.21
CA LEU A 94 -4.03 23.64 -14.99
C LEU A 94 -4.58 22.33 -15.53
N THR A 95 -3.78 21.67 -16.38
CA THR A 95 -4.06 20.31 -16.82
C THR A 95 -3.39 19.33 -15.88
N LEU A 96 -4.21 18.59 -15.14
CA LEU A 96 -3.77 17.57 -14.18
C LEU A 96 -3.87 16.19 -14.83
N THR A 97 -2.82 15.39 -14.71
CA THR A 97 -2.93 13.94 -14.85
C THR A 97 -3.39 13.39 -13.51
N ILE A 98 -4.51 12.68 -13.49
CA ILE A 98 -5.15 12.16 -12.29
C ILE A 98 -4.82 10.68 -12.14
N TYR A 99 -4.60 10.26 -10.92
CA TYR A 99 -4.22 8.91 -10.56
C TYR A 99 -5.15 8.34 -9.49
N ASP A 100 -5.29 7.01 -9.52
CA ASP A 100 -5.90 6.22 -8.48
C ASP A 100 -5.03 4.99 -8.21
N TYR A 101 -5.39 4.16 -7.25
CA TYR A 101 -4.69 2.94 -6.91
C TYR A 101 -5.70 1.85 -6.57
N ASP A 102 -5.37 0.61 -6.91
CA ASP A 102 -6.22 -0.54 -6.62
C ASP A 102 -6.38 -0.72 -5.11
N ILE A 103 -7.63 -0.85 -4.68
CA ILE A 103 -8.00 -1.18 -3.30
C ILE A 103 -8.77 -2.50 -3.28
N TYR A 104 -8.55 -3.30 -2.22
CA TYR A 104 -9.13 -4.63 -2.09
C TYR A 104 -9.84 -4.77 -0.75
N ASP A 105 -10.93 -5.54 -0.75
CA ASP A 105 -11.64 -5.88 0.48
C ASP A 105 -10.75 -6.72 1.43
N MET A 106 -10.77 -6.39 2.71
CA MET A 106 -9.96 -7.06 3.72
C MET A 106 -10.29 -8.55 3.84
N VAL A 107 -11.54 -8.94 3.67
CA VAL A 107 -11.96 -10.34 3.78
C VAL A 107 -11.47 -11.14 2.58
N ASP A 108 -11.46 -10.54 1.38
CA ASP A 108 -10.97 -11.18 0.17
C ASP A 108 -9.46 -11.41 0.27
N ILE A 109 -8.69 -10.42 0.71
CA ILE A 109 -7.25 -10.58 0.91
C ILE A 109 -6.96 -11.58 2.04
N ALA A 110 -7.70 -11.57 3.15
CA ALA A 110 -7.51 -12.55 4.22
C ALA A 110 -7.75 -14.00 3.76
N GLN A 111 -8.60 -14.22 2.75
CA GLN A 111 -8.92 -15.54 2.21
C GLN A 111 -8.10 -15.92 0.97
N LEU A 112 -7.30 -14.99 0.42
CA LEU A 112 -6.48 -15.23 -0.76
C LEU A 112 -5.47 -16.36 -0.50
N ALA A 113 -5.46 -17.37 -1.36
CA ALA A 113 -4.64 -18.57 -1.21
C ALA A 113 -3.80 -18.86 -2.47
N VAL A 114 -2.79 -19.69 -2.32
CA VAL A 114 -2.02 -20.21 -3.47
C VAL A 114 -2.96 -20.95 -4.42
N GLY A 115 -2.89 -20.58 -5.70
CA GLY A 115 -3.77 -21.05 -6.77
C GLY A 115 -4.90 -20.09 -7.13
N ASP A 116 -5.21 -19.11 -6.27
CA ASP A 116 -6.14 -18.03 -6.59
C ASP A 116 -5.52 -17.04 -7.57
N THR A 117 -6.33 -16.12 -8.10
CA THR A 117 -5.89 -15.02 -8.96
C THR A 117 -6.25 -13.71 -8.29
N ILE A 118 -5.32 -12.78 -8.26
CA ILE A 118 -5.57 -11.38 -7.90
C ILE A 118 -5.34 -10.51 -9.14
N VAL A 119 -6.18 -9.51 -9.35
CA VAL A 119 -6.01 -8.51 -10.42
C VAL A 119 -5.29 -7.32 -9.84
N VAL A 120 -4.15 -6.93 -10.41
CA VAL A 120 -3.36 -5.77 -10.00
C VAL A 120 -3.06 -4.95 -11.25
N ASP A 121 -3.33 -3.66 -11.25
CA ASP A 121 -3.22 -2.77 -12.41
C ASP A 121 -3.92 -3.35 -13.66
N GLY A 122 -5.10 -3.92 -13.48
CA GLY A 122 -5.88 -4.54 -14.54
C GLY A 122 -5.28 -5.85 -15.11
N LYS A 123 -4.25 -6.44 -14.47
CA LYS A 123 -3.59 -7.67 -14.92
C LYS A 123 -3.83 -8.81 -13.95
N ASP A 124 -4.13 -9.99 -14.49
CA ASP A 124 -4.26 -11.21 -13.71
C ASP A 124 -2.90 -11.68 -13.19
N MET A 125 -2.81 -11.91 -11.90
CA MET A 125 -1.67 -12.50 -11.23
C MET A 125 -2.13 -13.76 -10.48
N VAL A 126 -1.65 -14.95 -10.90
CA VAL A 126 -1.88 -16.19 -10.15
C VAL A 126 -0.99 -16.21 -8.92
N VAL A 127 -1.56 -16.46 -7.77
CA VAL A 127 -0.84 -16.56 -6.50
C VAL A 127 -0.08 -17.87 -6.46
N THR A 128 1.23 -17.83 -6.52
CA THR A 128 2.14 -18.98 -6.42
C THR A 128 2.81 -19.08 -5.05
N SER A 129 2.92 -17.93 -4.35
CA SER A 129 3.37 -17.86 -2.97
C SER A 129 2.70 -16.68 -2.27
N ARG A 130 2.55 -16.79 -0.95
CA ARG A 130 2.02 -15.75 -0.07
C ARG A 130 2.77 -15.77 1.25
N GLU A 131 3.16 -14.62 1.73
CA GLU A 131 3.78 -14.39 3.03
C GLU A 131 3.07 -13.23 3.72
N ASP A 132 2.76 -13.38 5.01
CA ASP A 132 2.13 -12.33 5.82
C ASP A 132 3.14 -11.93 6.91
N GLU A 133 3.78 -10.78 6.76
CA GLU A 133 4.79 -10.31 7.70
C GLU A 133 4.76 -8.78 7.85
N ASN A 134 4.93 -8.30 9.09
CA ASN A 134 5.08 -6.88 9.41
C ASN A 134 3.96 -5.95 8.88
N GLY A 135 2.74 -6.47 8.71
CA GLY A 135 1.60 -5.71 8.18
C GLY A 135 1.48 -5.72 6.66
N PHE A 136 2.37 -6.46 5.99
CA PHE A 136 2.31 -6.67 4.55
C PHE A 136 1.80 -8.07 4.21
N VAL A 137 1.12 -8.18 3.09
CA VAL A 137 0.80 -9.43 2.40
C VAL A 137 1.62 -9.45 1.11
N THR A 138 2.72 -10.20 1.13
CA THR A 138 3.62 -10.36 -0.01
C THR A 138 3.19 -11.51 -0.89
N ILE A 139 2.89 -11.23 -2.15
CA ILE A 139 2.44 -12.21 -3.14
C ILE A 139 3.55 -12.40 -4.17
N ASN A 140 3.87 -13.66 -4.47
CA ASN A 140 4.87 -14.07 -5.48
C ASN A 140 6.25 -13.43 -5.26
N GLY A 141 6.65 -13.29 -3.99
CA GLY A 141 7.94 -12.71 -3.60
C GLY A 141 8.00 -11.19 -3.67
N GLY A 142 6.84 -10.53 -3.77
CA GLY A 142 6.73 -9.07 -3.74
C GLY A 142 7.23 -8.39 -5.01
N LEU A 143 7.27 -7.07 -4.95
CA LEU A 143 7.62 -6.22 -6.09
C LEU A 143 8.99 -6.57 -6.71
N GLU A 144 9.98 -6.90 -5.91
CA GLU A 144 11.34 -7.22 -6.39
C GLU A 144 11.39 -8.48 -7.26
N GLN A 145 10.45 -9.41 -7.09
CA GLN A 145 10.38 -10.66 -7.85
C GLN A 145 9.26 -10.67 -8.91
N GLY A 146 8.65 -9.50 -9.16
CA GLY A 146 7.55 -9.36 -10.13
C GLY A 146 6.19 -9.78 -9.58
N GLY A 147 6.09 -9.92 -8.26
CA GLY A 147 4.85 -10.05 -7.51
C GLY A 147 4.32 -8.69 -7.03
N VAL A 148 3.58 -8.69 -5.93
CA VAL A 148 3.02 -7.48 -5.33
C VAL A 148 3.10 -7.56 -3.81
N ASP A 149 3.35 -6.41 -3.18
CA ASP A 149 3.23 -6.21 -1.75
C ASP A 149 1.96 -5.40 -1.50
N LEU A 150 1.09 -5.93 -0.63
CA LEU A 150 -0.14 -5.27 -0.21
C LEU A 150 0.00 -4.86 1.24
N THR A 151 -0.48 -3.67 1.58
CA THR A 151 -0.63 -3.22 2.96
C THR A 151 -2.01 -2.63 3.19
N SER A 152 -2.36 -2.40 4.44
CA SER A 152 -3.65 -1.78 4.81
C SER A 152 -3.42 -0.53 5.63
N ASP A 153 -4.33 0.41 5.50
CA ASP A 153 -4.44 1.57 6.39
C ASP A 153 -5.63 1.42 7.36
N ASP A 154 -5.87 2.47 8.12
CA ASP A 154 -6.98 2.52 9.10
C ASP A 154 -8.37 2.47 8.45
N SER A 155 -8.48 2.59 7.13
CA SER A 155 -9.76 2.50 6.40
C SER A 155 -10.28 1.06 6.28
N GLY A 156 -9.41 0.07 6.54
CA GLY A 156 -9.77 -1.34 6.52
C GLY A 156 -9.81 -1.95 5.12
N VAL A 157 -9.09 -1.35 4.17
CA VAL A 157 -8.86 -1.91 2.83
C VAL A 157 -7.37 -2.20 2.64
N TYR A 158 -7.06 -3.16 1.77
CA TYR A 158 -5.70 -3.37 1.29
C TYR A 158 -5.47 -2.60 0.00
N TYR A 159 -4.23 -2.19 -0.23
CA TYR A 159 -3.77 -1.59 -1.48
C TYR A 159 -2.34 -2.04 -1.81
N ALA A 160 -2.01 -2.01 -3.11
CA ALA A 160 -0.67 -2.32 -3.57
C ALA A 160 0.29 -1.17 -3.27
N VAL A 161 1.49 -1.52 -2.83
CA VAL A 161 2.58 -0.57 -2.62
C VAL A 161 3.69 -0.77 -3.65
N GLY A 162 4.30 0.33 -4.03
CA GLY A 162 5.50 0.39 -4.84
C GLY A 162 6.77 0.44 -4.00
N MET A 163 7.81 1.04 -4.57
CA MET A 163 9.06 1.29 -3.84
C MET A 163 8.80 2.30 -2.71
N ASP A 164 9.59 2.17 -1.63
CA ASP A 164 9.52 3.06 -0.45
C ASP A 164 8.12 3.10 0.22
N ASP A 165 7.39 1.98 0.15
CA ASP A 165 6.04 1.82 0.70
C ASP A 165 5.01 2.83 0.15
N ALA A 166 5.33 3.52 -0.93
CA ALA A 166 4.43 4.43 -1.62
C ALA A 166 3.29 3.64 -2.29
N LYS A 167 2.10 4.23 -2.40
CA LYS A 167 0.99 3.61 -3.13
C LYS A 167 1.36 3.36 -4.59
N SER A 168 0.96 2.22 -5.12
CA SER A 168 1.12 1.90 -6.54
C SER A 168 0.00 2.57 -7.33
N TYR A 169 0.28 3.76 -7.85
CA TYR A 169 -0.68 4.55 -8.62
C TYR A 169 -0.72 4.14 -10.09
N HIS A 170 -1.93 4.14 -10.66
CA HIS A 170 -2.15 4.06 -12.10
C HIS A 170 -2.87 5.32 -12.62
N GLU A 171 -2.59 5.69 -13.87
CA GLU A 171 -3.18 6.88 -14.50
C GLU A 171 -4.64 6.61 -14.90
N LEU A 172 -5.56 7.45 -14.46
CA LEU A 172 -6.96 7.45 -14.90
C LEU A 172 -7.17 8.31 -16.16
N GLY A 173 -6.40 9.38 -16.31
CA GLY A 173 -6.50 10.32 -17.42
C GLY A 173 -6.19 11.75 -17.04
N LYS A 174 -6.56 12.69 -17.93
CA LYS A 174 -6.29 14.11 -17.76
C LYS A 174 -7.55 14.94 -17.68
N ILE A 175 -7.50 15.96 -16.82
CA ILE A 175 -8.53 16.99 -16.73
C ILE A 175 -7.86 18.37 -16.80
N THR A 176 -8.57 19.35 -17.34
CA THR A 176 -8.15 20.77 -17.24
C THR A 176 -9.15 21.49 -16.37
N VAL A 177 -8.65 22.15 -15.33
CA VAL A 177 -9.47 22.89 -14.35
C VAL A 177 -8.95 24.31 -14.19
N PRO A 178 -9.84 25.31 -14.04
CA PRO A 178 -9.43 26.65 -13.67
C PRO A 178 -8.86 26.66 -12.24
N VAL A 179 -7.86 27.48 -12.02
CA VAL A 179 -7.29 27.71 -10.69
C VAL A 179 -8.11 28.79 -9.99
N ALA A 180 -8.62 28.48 -8.80
CA ALA A 180 -9.47 29.39 -8.03
C ALA A 180 -8.72 30.68 -7.63
N GLU A 181 -9.44 31.80 -7.44
CA GLU A 181 -8.86 33.07 -7.00
C GLU A 181 -8.16 32.96 -5.63
N GLY A 182 -8.69 32.11 -4.74
CA GLY A 182 -8.12 31.83 -3.42
C GLY A 182 -7.20 30.63 -3.34
N PHE A 183 -6.68 30.16 -4.47
CA PHE A 183 -5.82 28.98 -4.55
C PHE A 183 -4.60 29.08 -3.63
N VAL A 184 -4.27 27.95 -2.98
CA VAL A 184 -3.06 27.80 -2.16
C VAL A 184 -2.35 26.49 -2.53
N LEU A 185 -1.05 26.58 -2.78
CA LEU A 185 -0.16 25.43 -2.76
C LEU A 185 0.53 25.39 -1.39
N THR A 186 0.42 24.28 -0.68
CA THR A 186 1.23 23.96 0.51
C THR A 186 2.35 23.01 0.09
N ASP A 187 3.58 23.41 0.32
CA ASP A 187 4.76 22.67 -0.08
C ASP A 187 5.53 22.14 1.13
N ASN A 188 5.54 20.83 1.28
CA ASN A 188 6.29 20.08 2.28
C ASN A 188 7.35 19.17 1.64
N SER A 189 7.74 19.43 0.39
CA SER A 189 8.71 18.61 -0.31
C SER A 189 10.14 18.78 0.22
N ASP A 190 10.43 19.91 0.88
CA ASP A 190 11.68 20.14 1.60
C ASP A 190 11.46 20.01 3.12
N PRO A 191 11.99 18.97 3.77
CA PRO A 191 11.81 18.77 5.21
C PRO A 191 12.47 19.84 6.07
N ASP A 192 13.43 20.58 5.53
CA ASP A 192 14.08 21.71 6.22
C ASP A 192 13.24 23.00 6.17
N HIS A 193 12.29 23.08 5.25
CA HIS A 193 11.39 24.20 5.04
C HIS A 193 9.94 23.74 4.93
N PRO A 194 9.34 23.17 5.99
CA PRO A 194 7.98 22.65 5.95
C PRO A 194 6.94 23.80 5.89
N ASP A 195 5.76 23.46 5.37
CA ASP A 195 4.57 24.32 5.31
C ASP A 195 4.77 25.64 4.52
N GLU A 196 5.69 25.65 3.54
CA GLU A 196 5.77 26.79 2.63
C GLU A 196 4.50 26.90 1.80
N THR A 197 4.02 28.13 1.61
CA THR A 197 2.79 28.38 0.85
C THR A 197 3.05 29.29 -0.33
N TYR A 198 2.40 28.98 -1.45
CA TYR A 198 2.57 29.66 -2.72
C TYR A 198 1.21 29.95 -3.36
N ALA A 199 1.15 30.98 -4.20
CA ALA A 199 -0.04 31.34 -4.96
C ALA A 199 0.05 30.82 -6.41
N ALA A 200 -1.03 30.97 -7.18
CA ALA A 200 -1.14 30.50 -8.55
C ALA A 200 0.00 30.99 -9.49
N PHE A 201 0.47 32.22 -9.30
CA PHE A 201 1.55 32.78 -10.13
C PHE A 201 2.92 32.12 -9.91
N ASP A 202 3.11 31.37 -8.83
CA ASP A 202 4.35 30.63 -8.54
C ASP A 202 4.36 29.23 -9.20
N LEU A 203 3.21 28.71 -9.63
CA LEU A 203 3.06 27.35 -10.13
C LEU A 203 4.04 27.01 -11.26
N ALA A 204 4.16 27.87 -12.26
CA ALA A 204 5.04 27.60 -13.39
C ALA A 204 6.52 27.49 -12.99
N LYS A 205 6.95 28.30 -12.02
CA LYS A 205 8.32 28.23 -11.48
C LYS A 205 8.53 26.94 -10.70
N LEU A 206 7.57 26.57 -9.85
CA LEU A 206 7.65 25.38 -9.02
C LEU A 206 7.55 24.10 -9.86
N ALA A 207 6.71 24.08 -10.89
CA ALA A 207 6.60 22.94 -11.81
C ALA A 207 7.87 22.71 -12.66
N ALA A 208 8.70 23.74 -12.83
CA ALA A 208 10.00 23.63 -13.51
C ALA A 208 11.16 23.30 -12.55
N SER A 209 10.91 23.14 -11.24
CA SER A 209 11.92 22.84 -10.24
C SER A 209 11.84 21.40 -9.76
N GLU A 210 12.96 20.84 -9.27
CA GLU A 210 12.97 19.57 -8.56
C GLU A 210 12.68 19.78 -7.05
N PRO A 211 11.97 18.83 -6.40
CA PRO A 211 11.27 17.73 -7.03
C PRO A 211 10.02 18.22 -7.77
N GLY A 212 9.67 17.57 -8.89
CA GLY A 212 8.46 17.87 -9.66
C GLY A 212 7.17 17.51 -8.89
N PHE A 213 6.03 17.70 -9.55
CA PHE A 213 4.72 17.26 -9.05
C PHE A 213 4.38 15.88 -9.64
N THR A 214 4.29 14.87 -8.77
CA THR A 214 4.07 13.46 -9.13
C THR A 214 2.90 12.87 -8.36
N ALA A 215 2.37 11.73 -8.79
CA ALA A 215 1.29 11.04 -8.09
C ALA A 215 1.60 10.75 -6.62
N ASN A 216 2.88 10.43 -6.32
CA ASN A 216 3.30 10.04 -4.97
C ASN A 216 3.53 11.22 -4.02
N ASN A 217 3.63 12.42 -4.54
CA ASN A 217 3.91 13.58 -3.70
C ASN A 217 2.86 14.69 -3.79
N THR A 218 1.87 14.58 -4.68
CA THR A 218 0.96 15.70 -4.96
C THR A 218 -0.50 15.29 -4.81
N LEU A 219 -1.20 16.02 -3.95
CA LEU A 219 -2.66 15.97 -3.85
C LEU A 219 -3.27 17.25 -4.38
N ALA A 220 -4.27 17.14 -5.24
CA ALA A 220 -5.05 18.24 -5.78
C ALA A 220 -6.46 18.21 -5.20
N THR A 221 -6.89 19.30 -4.59
CA THR A 221 -8.28 19.50 -4.13
C THR A 221 -9.03 20.36 -5.11
N ILE A 222 -10.09 19.81 -5.66
CA ILE A 222 -11.00 20.47 -6.60
C ILE A 222 -12.31 20.69 -5.85
N GLU A 223 -12.82 21.90 -5.86
CA GLU A 223 -14.10 22.29 -5.29
C GLU A 223 -14.89 23.10 -6.32
N HIS A 224 -16.13 22.72 -6.55
CA HIS A 224 -17.02 23.36 -7.54
C HIS A 224 -16.41 23.40 -8.95
N GLY A 225 -15.54 22.45 -9.29
CA GLY A 225 -14.86 22.36 -10.57
C GLY A 225 -13.65 23.29 -10.72
N GLU A 226 -13.20 23.96 -9.66
CA GLU A 226 -11.99 24.78 -9.63
C GLU A 226 -10.94 24.16 -8.70
N LEU A 227 -9.67 24.27 -9.06
CA LEU A 227 -8.55 23.85 -8.22
C LEU A 227 -8.36 24.86 -7.09
N THR A 228 -8.63 24.43 -5.86
CA THR A 228 -8.54 25.30 -4.66
C THR A 228 -7.27 25.09 -3.87
N VAL A 229 -6.77 23.85 -3.80
CA VAL A 229 -5.56 23.51 -3.06
C VAL A 229 -4.70 22.51 -3.84
N LEU A 230 -3.38 22.73 -3.79
CA LEU A 230 -2.38 21.71 -4.03
C LEU A 230 -1.60 21.48 -2.76
N ALA A 231 -1.34 20.24 -2.42
CA ALA A 231 -0.44 19.85 -1.35
C ALA A 231 0.68 19.00 -1.94
N ARG A 232 1.93 19.43 -1.79
CA ARG A 232 3.10 18.65 -2.19
C ARG A 232 3.84 18.17 -0.94
N SER A 233 4.13 16.88 -0.89
CA SER A 233 4.78 16.23 0.25
C SER A 233 6.20 15.77 -0.13
N TYR A 234 7.05 15.61 0.87
CA TYR A 234 8.33 14.94 0.71
C TYR A 234 8.11 13.48 0.33
N THR A 235 8.87 13.00 -0.64
CA THR A 235 9.06 11.59 -0.93
C THR A 235 10.54 11.28 -0.76
N PRO A 236 10.90 10.22 0.02
CA PRO A 236 12.29 9.86 0.32
C PRO A 236 13.07 9.45 -0.91
#